data_a44e09c351f4496593c9061c504b704f
#
_entry.id   a44e09c351f4496593c9061c504b704f
#
_cell.length_a   1.000
_cell.length_b   1.000
_cell.length_c   1.000
_cell.angle_alpha   90.00
_cell.angle_beta   90.00
_cell.angle_gamma   90.00
#
_symmetry.space_group_name_H-M   'P 1'
#
loop_
_entity.id
_entity.type
_entity.pdbx_description
1 polymer ?
#
loop_
_entity_poly.entity_id
_entity_poly.type
_entity_poly.pdbx_seq_one_letter_code
_entity_poly.pdbx_strand_id
1 'polypeptide(L)'
;MIEVKELTRRYGRHYAVDKVSFHLERGEVVGLLGPNGAGKTTTMRILAGFLPATSAERLEVAGHDVLRNSLKVRESIGYLPESVPLYREMKVWEMLDFHGRLHRMGRKDRRRRTVEVLEQVGVSERSHQLVGTLSRGLRQRVGLAVALLPEPPVLILDEPTSGLDPLQRREVRSLVRDLTDDHTVLVSSHILAEIESMCSRVLVMAQGQLVADGTRQELEQRLGGSEGVRLEAFVGADPSGALELLKSLPGVLRVELGERLGIHQGFVIHGEGDLREDVGALAAQEGWAIRELSSQMRSLEDVFAQLVAGNAVELAGAKGLDESSDPVLDDGGGLLQLQSSSAPSADPGGEGKPARKMIYSLNPFDQGTSRDLGAPMEIDDPGSSDSKPDDPEVRS
;
A
#
# COMPACT_ATOMS: atom_id res chain seq x y z
N MET A 1 -4.95 -9.99 17.11
CA MET A 1 -3.60 -9.40 17.15
C MET A 1 -3.61 -7.91 16.83
N ILE A 2 -4.40 -7.49 15.85
CA ILE A 2 -4.74 -6.07 15.60
C ILE A 2 -6.24 -5.91 15.82
N GLU A 3 -6.67 -4.86 16.51
CA GLU A 3 -8.08 -4.54 16.70
C GLU A 3 -8.32 -3.06 16.42
N VAL A 4 -9.22 -2.77 15.48
CA VAL A 4 -9.58 -1.43 15.00
C VAL A 4 -11.09 -1.30 15.05
N LYS A 5 -11.60 -0.28 15.78
CA LYS A 5 -13.03 0.07 15.82
C LYS A 5 -13.21 1.56 15.62
N GLU A 6 -14.07 1.92 14.67
CA GLU A 6 -14.47 3.29 14.35
C GLU A 6 -13.26 4.23 14.13
N LEU A 7 -12.19 3.71 13.49
CA LEU A 7 -11.01 4.51 13.21
C LEU A 7 -11.33 5.62 12.24
N THR A 8 -11.03 6.86 12.64
CA THR A 8 -11.23 8.04 11.80
C THR A 8 -9.97 8.89 11.76
N ARG A 9 -9.58 9.31 10.55
CA ARG A 9 -8.53 10.31 10.32
C ARG A 9 -9.00 11.37 9.34
N ARG A 10 -9.00 12.64 9.79
CA ARG A 10 -9.43 13.80 9.02
C ARG A 10 -8.30 14.79 8.81
N TYR A 11 -8.22 15.37 7.62
CA TYR A 11 -7.37 16.49 7.26
C TYR A 11 -8.22 17.65 6.79
N GLY A 12 -8.41 18.66 7.65
CA GLY A 12 -9.38 19.73 7.38
C GLY A 12 -10.80 19.16 7.21
N ARG A 13 -11.38 19.32 6.03
CA ARG A 13 -12.72 18.79 5.69
C ARG A 13 -12.67 17.39 5.07
N HIS A 14 -11.49 16.89 4.68
CA HIS A 14 -11.34 15.59 4.02
C HIS A 14 -11.14 14.46 5.03
N TYR A 15 -11.95 13.40 4.93
CA TYR A 15 -11.78 12.15 5.66
C TYR A 15 -10.87 11.22 4.86
N ALA A 16 -9.64 11.04 5.33
CA ALA A 16 -8.71 10.09 4.74
C ALA A 16 -8.97 8.64 5.21
N VAL A 17 -9.55 8.51 6.41
CA VAL A 17 -10.08 7.26 6.97
C VAL A 17 -11.35 7.64 7.73
N ASP A 18 -12.46 6.96 7.46
CA ASP A 18 -13.77 7.27 8.00
C ASP A 18 -14.41 6.02 8.60
N LYS A 19 -14.44 5.94 9.94
CA LYS A 19 -15.07 4.89 10.76
C LYS A 19 -14.71 3.46 10.35
N VAL A 20 -13.44 3.23 10.03
CA VAL A 20 -12.94 1.91 9.62
C VAL A 20 -12.86 1.00 10.84
N SER A 21 -13.43 -0.22 10.70
CA SER A 21 -13.42 -1.25 11.74
C SER A 21 -13.04 -2.60 11.14
N PHE A 22 -12.02 -3.26 11.71
CA PHE A 22 -11.58 -4.62 11.36
C PHE A 22 -10.71 -5.21 12.47
N HIS A 23 -10.45 -6.51 12.38
CA HIS A 23 -9.52 -7.19 13.29
C HIS A 23 -8.63 -8.18 12.53
N LEU A 24 -7.44 -8.46 13.05
CA LEU A 24 -6.55 -9.52 12.58
C LEU A 24 -6.25 -10.49 13.71
N GLU A 25 -6.38 -11.77 13.43
CA GLU A 25 -5.98 -12.85 14.33
C GLU A 25 -4.45 -13.04 14.34
N ARG A 26 -3.96 -13.79 15.31
CA ARG A 26 -2.54 -14.14 15.39
C ARG A 26 -2.17 -15.12 14.26
N GLY A 27 -1.06 -14.86 13.55
CA GLY A 27 -0.59 -15.69 12.46
C GLY A 27 -1.38 -15.54 11.15
N GLU A 28 -2.27 -14.54 11.06
CA GLU A 28 -3.06 -14.25 9.87
C GLU A 28 -2.30 -13.34 8.92
N VAL A 29 -2.37 -13.61 7.61
CA VAL A 29 -1.92 -12.70 6.57
C VAL A 29 -3.13 -12.09 5.89
N VAL A 30 -3.32 -10.79 6.10
CA VAL A 30 -4.47 -10.03 5.60
C VAL A 30 -4.02 -8.99 4.60
N GLY A 31 -4.69 -8.95 3.46
CA GLY A 31 -4.48 -7.97 2.42
C GLY A 31 -5.36 -6.75 2.60
N LEU A 32 -4.78 -5.55 2.52
CA LEU A 32 -5.51 -4.29 2.48
C LEU A 32 -5.51 -3.76 1.04
N LEU A 33 -6.59 -4.03 0.31
CA LEU A 33 -6.76 -3.72 -1.11
C LEU A 33 -7.50 -2.40 -1.29
N GLY A 34 -7.13 -1.62 -2.30
CA GLY A 34 -7.87 -0.39 -2.65
C GLY A 34 -7.10 0.47 -3.64
N PRO A 35 -7.77 1.39 -4.34
CA PRO A 35 -7.12 2.34 -5.25
C PRO A 35 -6.19 3.30 -4.49
N ASN A 36 -5.41 4.06 -5.25
CA ASN A 36 -4.61 5.14 -4.67
C ASN A 36 -5.54 6.20 -4.05
N GLY A 37 -5.20 6.65 -2.84
CA GLY A 37 -6.05 7.57 -2.09
C GLY A 37 -7.19 6.92 -1.28
N ALA A 38 -7.35 5.59 -1.32
CA ALA A 38 -8.39 4.89 -0.54
C ALA A 38 -8.21 4.93 0.99
N GLY A 39 -7.06 5.41 1.49
CA GLY A 39 -6.79 5.49 2.93
C GLY A 39 -5.84 4.39 3.47
N LYS A 40 -5.38 3.44 2.64
CA LYS A 40 -4.52 2.31 3.04
C LYS A 40 -3.27 2.74 3.83
N THR A 41 -2.40 3.53 3.19
CA THR A 41 -1.15 4.04 3.82
C THR A 41 -1.44 4.85 5.08
N THR A 42 -2.53 5.63 5.11
CA THR A 42 -2.94 6.40 6.28
C THR A 42 -3.30 5.46 7.44
N THR A 43 -4.09 4.44 7.18
CA THR A 43 -4.47 3.40 8.16
C THR A 43 -3.22 2.70 8.70
N MET A 44 -2.32 2.24 7.81
CA MET A 44 -1.09 1.56 8.20
C MET A 44 -0.15 2.43 9.05
N ARG A 45 0.01 3.71 8.69
CA ARG A 45 0.81 4.66 9.48
C ARG A 45 0.22 4.93 10.86
N ILE A 46 -1.11 4.92 10.99
CA ILE A 46 -1.78 5.05 12.29
C ILE A 46 -1.51 3.80 13.13
N LEU A 47 -1.71 2.60 12.58
CA LEU A 47 -1.44 1.34 13.27
C LEU A 47 0.02 1.21 13.71
N ALA A 48 0.95 1.65 12.87
CA ALA A 48 2.37 1.65 13.17
C ALA A 48 2.80 2.77 14.16
N GLY A 49 1.87 3.59 14.63
CA GLY A 49 2.15 4.67 15.60
C GLY A 49 2.96 5.84 15.04
N PHE A 50 2.99 6.02 13.71
CA PHE A 50 3.63 7.16 13.04
C PHE A 50 2.69 8.33 12.81
N LEU A 51 1.37 8.08 12.80
CA LEU A 51 0.35 9.09 12.56
C LEU A 51 -0.74 8.98 13.63
N PRO A 52 -1.13 10.06 14.32
CA PRO A 52 -2.23 9.99 15.27
C PRO A 52 -3.58 9.84 14.55
N ALA A 53 -4.50 9.06 15.12
CA ALA A 53 -5.90 9.07 14.69
C ALA A 53 -6.57 10.39 15.10
N THR A 54 -7.64 10.78 14.40
CA THR A 54 -8.51 11.87 14.86
C THR A 54 -9.44 11.34 15.97
N SER A 55 -10.00 10.14 15.78
CA SER A 55 -10.76 9.40 16.79
C SER A 55 -10.72 7.91 16.48
N ALA A 56 -10.90 7.09 17.48
CA ALA A 56 -11.17 5.66 17.38
C ALA A 56 -11.88 5.22 18.66
N GLU A 57 -12.81 4.27 18.57
CA GLU A 57 -13.41 3.62 19.73
C GLU A 57 -12.39 2.67 20.36
N ARG A 58 -11.72 1.87 19.54
CA ARG A 58 -10.64 0.98 19.95
C ARG A 58 -9.57 0.91 18.88
N LEU A 59 -8.30 0.98 19.29
CA LEU A 59 -7.15 0.91 18.40
C LEU A 59 -6.00 0.24 19.12
N GLU A 60 -5.85 -1.08 18.91
CA GLU A 60 -4.86 -1.89 19.59
C GLU A 60 -4.03 -2.71 18.62
N VAL A 61 -2.73 -2.82 18.90
CA VAL A 61 -1.79 -3.67 18.17
C VAL A 61 -0.94 -4.43 19.18
N ALA A 62 -0.85 -5.75 19.03
CA ALA A 62 -0.14 -6.64 19.93
C ALA A 62 -0.54 -6.46 21.42
N GLY A 63 -1.83 -6.16 21.68
CA GLY A 63 -2.36 -5.91 23.02
C GLY A 63 -2.02 -4.54 23.61
N HIS A 64 -1.48 -3.63 22.81
CA HIS A 64 -1.15 -2.26 23.23
C HIS A 64 -2.02 -1.24 22.51
N ASP A 65 -2.60 -0.31 23.28
CA ASP A 65 -3.32 0.86 22.76
C ASP A 65 -2.36 1.78 22.00
N VAL A 66 -2.63 2.00 20.70
CA VAL A 66 -1.78 2.79 19.80
C VAL A 66 -1.69 4.26 20.24
N LEU A 67 -2.80 4.81 20.77
CA LEU A 67 -2.88 6.21 21.15
C LEU A 67 -2.15 6.50 22.48
N ARG A 68 -2.22 5.54 23.43
CA ARG A 68 -1.67 5.70 24.77
C ARG A 68 -0.28 5.12 24.92
N ASN A 69 0.05 4.05 24.20
CA ASN A 69 1.27 3.26 24.34
C ASN A 69 2.06 3.14 23.02
N SER A 70 2.15 4.21 22.24
CA SER A 70 2.74 4.21 20.89
C SER A 70 4.20 3.68 20.85
N LEU A 71 4.98 3.81 21.93
CA LEU A 71 6.32 3.25 22.00
C LEU A 71 6.30 1.72 22.03
N LYS A 72 5.45 1.11 22.88
CA LYS A 72 5.30 -0.35 22.96
C LYS A 72 4.75 -0.93 21.66
N VAL A 73 3.83 -0.21 21.03
CA VAL A 73 3.31 -0.58 19.69
C VAL A 73 4.46 -0.63 18.70
N ARG A 74 5.29 0.41 18.62
CA ARG A 74 6.44 0.44 17.70
C ARG A 74 7.52 -0.60 18.00
N GLU A 75 7.68 -0.99 19.26
CA GLU A 75 8.56 -2.11 19.66
C GLU A 75 8.00 -3.48 19.22
N SER A 76 6.68 -3.59 19.02
CA SER A 76 5.98 -4.82 18.63
C SER A 76 5.69 -4.92 17.13
N ILE A 77 6.09 -3.93 16.33
CA ILE A 77 5.79 -3.87 14.90
C ILE A 77 7.06 -3.79 14.08
N GLY A 78 7.14 -4.61 13.02
CA GLY A 78 8.01 -4.36 11.87
C GLY A 78 7.22 -3.58 10.81
N TYR A 79 7.67 -2.39 10.43
CA TYR A 79 6.99 -1.57 9.43
C TYR A 79 7.86 -1.34 8.20
N LEU A 80 7.34 -1.72 7.04
CA LEU A 80 7.93 -1.43 5.73
C LEU A 80 7.05 -0.40 5.02
N PRO A 81 7.44 0.86 4.92
CA PRO A 81 6.71 1.86 4.14
C PRO A 81 6.94 1.68 2.64
N GLU A 82 6.03 2.16 1.80
CA GLU A 82 6.14 2.14 0.34
C GLU A 82 7.48 2.72 -0.17
N SER A 83 7.91 3.86 0.40
CA SER A 83 9.23 4.43 0.16
C SER A 83 10.14 4.11 1.34
N VAL A 84 11.06 3.17 1.15
CA VAL A 84 11.94 2.67 2.21
C VAL A 84 13.00 3.71 2.57
N PRO A 85 13.01 4.26 3.79
CA PRO A 85 13.95 5.30 4.22
C PRO A 85 15.28 4.68 4.65
N LEU A 86 16.12 4.31 3.68
CA LEU A 86 17.43 3.72 3.94
C LEU A 86 18.55 4.77 3.81
N TYR A 87 19.54 4.70 4.69
CA TYR A 87 20.76 5.52 4.60
C TYR A 87 21.65 4.97 3.48
N ARG A 88 21.72 5.69 2.37
CA ARG A 88 22.38 5.24 1.14
C ARG A 88 23.90 5.11 1.28
N GLU A 89 24.49 5.82 2.22
CA GLU A 89 25.91 5.87 2.54
C GLU A 89 26.38 4.70 3.43
N MET A 90 25.41 3.98 4.04
CA MET A 90 25.70 2.81 4.87
C MET A 90 25.81 1.55 4.00
N LYS A 91 26.64 0.60 4.45
CA LYS A 91 26.57 -0.79 3.95
C LYS A 91 25.34 -1.48 4.51
N VAL A 92 24.87 -2.52 3.80
CA VAL A 92 23.67 -3.26 4.23
C VAL A 92 23.78 -3.78 5.66
N TRP A 93 24.91 -4.42 6.02
CA TRP A 93 25.11 -4.92 7.38
C TRP A 93 25.21 -3.81 8.44
N GLU A 94 25.79 -2.64 8.09
CA GLU A 94 25.85 -1.48 8.98
C GLU A 94 24.47 -0.92 9.29
N MET A 95 23.60 -0.89 8.26
CA MET A 95 22.20 -0.51 8.36
C MET A 95 21.45 -1.39 9.37
N LEU A 96 21.60 -2.71 9.25
CA LEU A 96 20.98 -3.67 10.16
C LEU A 96 21.57 -3.57 11.57
N ASP A 97 22.90 -3.44 11.72
CA ASP A 97 23.51 -3.24 13.03
C ASP A 97 23.02 -1.96 13.70
N PHE A 98 22.86 -0.87 12.92
CA PHE A 98 22.31 0.38 13.40
C PHE A 98 20.87 0.23 13.91
N HIS A 99 19.98 -0.38 13.10
CA HIS A 99 18.60 -0.62 13.51
C HIS A 99 18.50 -1.56 14.70
N GLY A 100 19.31 -2.62 14.76
CA GLY A 100 19.37 -3.50 15.93
C GLY A 100 19.79 -2.79 17.20
N ARG A 101 20.66 -1.76 17.13
CA ARG A 101 20.99 -0.90 18.27
C ARG A 101 19.82 -0.03 18.70
N LEU A 102 19.07 0.52 17.74
CA LEU A 102 17.87 1.31 18.04
C LEU A 102 16.82 0.46 18.78
N HIS A 103 16.70 -0.83 18.42
CA HIS A 103 15.87 -1.81 19.11
C HIS A 103 16.51 -2.38 20.39
N ARG A 104 17.63 -1.81 20.86
CA ARG A 104 18.35 -2.22 22.09
C ARG A 104 18.78 -3.69 22.10
N MET A 105 18.96 -4.30 20.92
CA MET A 105 19.41 -5.69 20.79
C MET A 105 20.86 -5.84 21.30
N GLY A 106 21.12 -6.92 22.05
CA GLY A 106 22.47 -7.29 22.47
C GLY A 106 23.40 -7.55 21.28
N ARG A 107 24.70 -7.28 21.41
CA ARG A 107 25.67 -7.43 20.30
C ARG A 107 25.66 -8.83 19.67
N LYS A 108 25.52 -9.87 20.49
CA LYS A 108 25.52 -11.27 20.01
C LYS A 108 24.25 -11.58 19.21
N ASP A 109 23.07 -11.22 19.76
CA ASP A 109 21.79 -11.47 19.12
C ASP A 109 21.65 -10.65 17.84
N ARG A 110 22.05 -9.39 17.86
CA ARG A 110 22.04 -8.50 16.70
C ARG A 110 22.86 -9.09 15.53
N ARG A 111 24.08 -9.62 15.81
CA ARG A 111 24.91 -10.27 14.78
C ARG A 111 24.24 -11.54 14.23
N ARG A 112 23.71 -12.38 15.10
CA ARG A 112 22.99 -13.59 14.72
C ARG A 112 21.79 -13.24 13.83
N ARG A 113 20.92 -12.34 14.32
CA ARG A 113 19.72 -11.95 13.59
C ARG A 113 20.02 -11.24 12.26
N THR A 114 21.08 -10.43 12.21
CA THR A 114 21.50 -9.81 10.95
C THR A 114 21.82 -10.86 9.87
N VAL A 115 22.52 -11.93 10.19
CA VAL A 115 22.80 -13.01 9.25
C VAL A 115 21.52 -13.70 8.82
N GLU A 116 20.68 -14.12 9.78
CA GLU A 116 19.43 -14.82 9.55
C GLU A 116 18.48 -14.02 8.64
N VAL A 117 18.23 -12.72 8.93
CA VAL A 117 17.31 -11.92 8.10
C VAL A 117 17.88 -11.62 6.71
N LEU A 118 19.21 -11.46 6.56
CA LEU A 118 19.82 -11.27 5.25
C LEU A 118 19.70 -12.52 4.37
N GLU A 119 19.82 -13.72 4.95
CA GLU A 119 19.55 -14.99 4.28
C GLU A 119 18.08 -15.10 3.92
N GLN A 120 17.19 -14.84 4.86
CA GLN A 120 15.74 -14.91 4.68
C GLN A 120 15.24 -14.02 3.54
N VAL A 121 15.75 -12.79 3.42
CA VAL A 121 15.36 -11.89 2.33
C VAL A 121 16.23 -12.04 1.06
N GLY A 122 17.20 -12.96 1.04
CA GLY A 122 18.04 -13.27 -0.13
C GLY A 122 19.01 -12.15 -0.53
N VAL A 123 19.62 -11.44 0.45
CA VAL A 123 20.59 -10.37 0.18
C VAL A 123 21.94 -10.56 0.90
N SER A 124 22.24 -11.76 1.41
CA SER A 124 23.48 -12.07 2.15
C SER A 124 24.74 -11.72 1.38
N GLU A 125 24.79 -12.06 0.08
CA GLU A 125 25.94 -11.74 -0.78
C GLU A 125 26.19 -10.24 -0.96
N ARG A 126 25.18 -9.42 -0.70
CA ARG A 126 25.23 -7.95 -0.82
C ARG A 126 25.47 -7.24 0.51
N SER A 127 25.69 -7.98 1.59
CA SER A 127 25.83 -7.45 2.96
C SER A 127 26.87 -6.34 3.12
N HIS A 128 27.96 -6.39 2.36
CA HIS A 128 29.04 -5.40 2.39
C HIS A 128 28.92 -4.31 1.34
N GLN A 129 27.89 -4.33 0.49
CA GLN A 129 27.63 -3.28 -0.50
C GLN A 129 26.95 -2.06 0.13
N LEU A 130 27.23 -0.89 -0.45
CA LEU A 130 26.51 0.34 -0.06
C LEU A 130 25.04 0.24 -0.50
N VAL A 131 24.12 0.60 0.39
CA VAL A 131 22.68 0.60 0.12
C VAL A 131 22.32 1.45 -1.11
N GLY A 132 23.05 2.56 -1.32
CA GLY A 132 22.85 3.47 -2.46
C GLY A 132 23.12 2.82 -3.83
N THR A 133 23.97 1.79 -3.89
CA THR A 133 24.34 1.09 -5.13
C THR A 133 23.42 -0.08 -5.48
N LEU A 134 22.51 -0.44 -4.60
CA LEU A 134 21.57 -1.53 -4.81
C LEU A 134 20.45 -1.15 -5.79
N SER A 135 19.92 -2.14 -6.51
CA SER A 135 18.66 -1.97 -7.26
C SER A 135 17.48 -1.64 -6.34
N ARG A 136 16.39 -1.15 -6.92
CA ARG A 136 15.17 -0.85 -6.13
C ARG A 136 14.67 -2.09 -5.38
N GLY A 137 14.61 -3.25 -6.04
CA GLY A 137 14.18 -4.51 -5.43
C GLY A 137 15.09 -4.97 -4.29
N LEU A 138 16.41 -4.85 -4.45
CA LEU A 138 17.33 -5.18 -3.36
C LEU A 138 17.18 -4.21 -2.18
N ARG A 139 16.95 -2.92 -2.42
CA ARG A 139 16.64 -1.97 -1.32
C ARG A 139 15.33 -2.31 -0.61
N GLN A 140 14.30 -2.74 -1.36
CA GLN A 140 13.04 -3.20 -0.76
C GLN A 140 13.27 -4.40 0.17
N ARG A 141 14.06 -5.39 -0.27
CA ARG A 141 14.43 -6.55 0.56
C ARG A 141 15.26 -6.15 1.80
N VAL A 142 16.18 -5.19 1.66
CA VAL A 142 16.90 -4.64 2.83
C VAL A 142 15.94 -3.95 3.80
N GLY A 143 14.94 -3.21 3.29
CA GLY A 143 13.89 -2.63 4.13
C GLY A 143 13.07 -3.68 4.87
N LEU A 144 12.73 -4.78 4.19
CA LEU A 144 12.06 -5.92 4.81
C LEU A 144 12.94 -6.60 5.87
N ALA A 145 14.26 -6.77 5.60
CA ALA A 145 15.20 -7.27 6.60
C ALA A 145 15.25 -6.37 7.85
N VAL A 146 15.21 -5.06 7.67
CA VAL A 146 15.14 -4.10 8.80
C VAL A 146 13.85 -4.28 9.60
N ALA A 147 12.70 -4.48 8.92
CA ALA A 147 11.42 -4.71 9.59
C ALA A 147 11.38 -6.05 10.35
N LEU A 148 12.03 -7.09 9.84
CA LEU A 148 12.10 -8.43 10.43
C LEU A 148 13.14 -8.57 11.54
N LEU A 149 14.13 -7.68 11.59
CA LEU A 149 15.28 -7.79 12.48
C LEU A 149 14.92 -7.97 13.96
N PRO A 150 13.95 -7.22 14.54
CA PRO A 150 13.58 -7.34 15.94
C PRO A 150 12.62 -8.51 16.26
N GLU A 151 12.34 -9.41 15.32
CA GLU A 151 11.34 -10.51 15.47
C GLU A 151 9.96 -10.01 15.93
N PRO A 152 9.36 -9.06 15.24
CA PRO A 152 8.13 -8.44 15.69
C PRO A 152 6.94 -9.40 15.57
N PRO A 153 6.01 -9.46 16.53
CA PRO A 153 4.79 -10.27 16.39
C PRO A 153 3.85 -9.77 15.28
N VAL A 154 3.98 -8.51 14.85
CA VAL A 154 3.16 -7.90 13.80
C VAL A 154 4.05 -7.27 12.73
N LEU A 155 3.74 -7.55 11.47
CA LEU A 155 4.35 -6.92 10.30
C LEU A 155 3.31 -6.08 9.56
N ILE A 156 3.66 -4.84 9.24
CA ILE A 156 2.86 -3.94 8.43
C ILE A 156 3.67 -3.58 7.19
N LEU A 157 3.22 -4.02 6.00
CA LEU A 157 3.93 -3.89 4.75
C LEU A 157 3.13 -3.04 3.77
N ASP A 158 3.56 -1.80 3.56
CA ASP A 158 2.86 -0.85 2.70
C ASP A 158 3.41 -0.91 1.27
N GLU A 159 2.63 -1.47 0.33
CA GLU A 159 2.96 -1.65 -1.09
C GLU A 159 4.35 -2.32 -1.30
N PRO A 160 4.64 -3.50 -0.69
CA PRO A 160 5.99 -4.07 -0.67
C PRO A 160 6.54 -4.44 -2.05
N THR A 161 5.69 -4.55 -3.06
CA THR A 161 6.01 -4.93 -4.44
C THR A 161 6.00 -3.75 -5.41
N SER A 162 5.71 -2.52 -4.92
CA SER A 162 5.58 -1.33 -5.75
C SER A 162 6.87 -1.00 -6.51
N GLY A 163 6.75 -0.87 -7.84
CA GLY A 163 7.86 -0.51 -8.75
C GLY A 163 8.94 -1.56 -8.89
N LEU A 164 8.64 -2.82 -8.57
CA LEU A 164 9.49 -3.97 -8.87
C LEU A 164 9.13 -4.58 -10.22
N ASP A 165 10.11 -5.23 -10.85
CA ASP A 165 9.85 -6.04 -12.05
C ASP A 165 9.06 -7.32 -11.70
N PRO A 166 8.45 -8.01 -12.69
CA PRO A 166 7.59 -9.18 -12.42
C PRO A 166 8.29 -10.31 -11.67
N LEU A 167 9.58 -10.54 -11.91
CA LEU A 167 10.34 -11.59 -11.21
C LEU A 167 10.55 -11.23 -9.75
N GLN A 168 11.02 -10.01 -9.48
CA GLN A 168 11.22 -9.50 -8.13
C GLN A 168 9.92 -9.47 -7.32
N ARG A 169 8.78 -9.12 -7.95
CA ARG A 169 7.45 -9.18 -7.30
C ARG A 169 7.12 -10.60 -6.84
N ARG A 170 7.36 -11.61 -7.69
CA ARG A 170 7.12 -13.02 -7.32
C ARG A 170 7.96 -13.44 -6.13
N GLU A 171 9.23 -13.05 -6.10
CA GLU A 171 10.15 -13.38 -5.01
C GLU A 171 9.73 -12.71 -3.68
N VAL A 172 9.34 -11.42 -3.70
CA VAL A 172 8.85 -10.72 -2.51
C VAL A 172 7.52 -11.32 -2.02
N ARG A 173 6.62 -11.70 -2.94
CA ARG A 173 5.35 -12.37 -2.58
C ARG A 173 5.57 -13.72 -1.91
N SER A 174 6.49 -14.54 -2.44
CA SER A 174 6.86 -15.80 -1.80
C SER A 174 7.39 -15.56 -0.40
N LEU A 175 8.29 -14.60 -0.26
CA LEU A 175 8.86 -14.24 1.04
C LEU A 175 7.80 -13.82 2.06
N VAL A 176 6.85 -12.94 1.67
CA VAL A 176 5.75 -12.50 2.56
C VAL A 176 4.88 -13.68 2.99
N ARG A 177 4.59 -14.61 2.09
CA ARG A 177 3.82 -15.81 2.41
C ARG A 177 4.56 -16.72 3.41
N ASP A 178 5.88 -16.86 3.26
CA ASP A 178 6.69 -17.69 4.15
C ASP A 178 6.87 -17.10 5.57
N LEU A 179 6.41 -15.85 5.80
CA LEU A 179 6.41 -15.19 7.11
C LEU A 179 5.19 -15.53 7.99
N THR A 180 4.21 -16.28 7.48
CA THR A 180 2.91 -16.52 8.13
C THR A 180 3.04 -17.27 9.46
N ASP A 181 3.98 -18.19 9.55
CA ASP A 181 4.12 -19.07 10.74
C ASP A 181 4.53 -18.31 12.01
N ASP A 182 5.31 -17.24 11.85
CA ASP A 182 5.93 -16.51 12.96
C ASP A 182 5.28 -15.14 13.22
N HIS A 183 4.61 -14.57 12.20
CA HIS A 183 4.12 -13.19 12.25
C HIS A 183 2.65 -13.05 11.86
N THR A 184 1.97 -12.05 12.42
CA THR A 184 0.70 -11.54 11.89
C THR A 184 1.02 -10.44 10.88
N VAL A 185 0.56 -10.57 9.65
CA VAL A 185 0.96 -9.67 8.56
C VAL A 185 -0.25 -8.89 8.01
N LEU A 186 -0.12 -7.57 7.96
CA LEU A 186 -1.02 -6.69 7.21
C LEU A 186 -0.25 -6.13 6.02
N VAL A 187 -0.66 -6.49 4.80
CA VAL A 187 0.01 -6.05 3.57
C VAL A 187 -0.94 -5.24 2.70
N SER A 188 -0.53 -4.05 2.22
CA SER A 188 -1.31 -3.29 1.25
C SER A 188 -0.88 -3.55 -0.18
N SER A 189 -1.84 -3.51 -1.09
CA SER A 189 -1.61 -3.38 -2.53
C SER A 189 -2.80 -2.71 -3.22
N HIS A 190 -2.57 -2.15 -4.38
CA HIS A 190 -3.64 -1.71 -5.29
C HIS A 190 -3.89 -2.75 -6.40
N ILE A 191 -3.16 -3.87 -6.40
CA ILE A 191 -3.25 -4.95 -7.37
C ILE A 191 -3.85 -6.18 -6.69
N LEU A 192 -5.05 -6.55 -7.11
CA LEU A 192 -5.79 -7.67 -6.53
C LEU A 192 -5.03 -9.00 -6.65
N ALA A 193 -4.49 -9.32 -7.81
CA ALA A 193 -3.75 -10.56 -8.05
C ALA A 193 -2.52 -10.74 -7.13
N GLU A 194 -1.93 -9.65 -6.64
CA GLU A 194 -0.86 -9.70 -5.63
C GLU A 194 -1.40 -10.13 -4.27
N ILE A 195 -2.49 -9.52 -3.83
CA ILE A 195 -3.15 -9.84 -2.56
C ILE A 195 -3.64 -11.29 -2.55
N GLU A 196 -4.32 -11.73 -3.61
CA GLU A 196 -4.79 -13.12 -3.74
C GLU A 196 -3.68 -14.16 -3.65
N SER A 197 -2.49 -13.83 -4.14
CA SER A 197 -1.35 -14.75 -4.10
C SER A 197 -0.66 -14.84 -2.74
N MET A 198 -0.90 -13.89 -1.82
CA MET A 198 -0.22 -13.78 -0.52
C MET A 198 -1.16 -13.99 0.67
N CYS A 199 -2.44 -13.60 0.54
CA CYS A 199 -3.34 -13.42 1.66
C CYS A 199 -4.51 -14.40 1.61
N SER A 200 -4.93 -14.89 2.77
CA SER A 200 -6.13 -15.72 2.93
C SER A 200 -7.40 -14.88 3.05
N ARG A 201 -7.28 -13.62 3.50
CA ARG A 201 -8.39 -12.68 3.73
C ARG A 201 -8.03 -11.29 3.19
N VAL A 202 -9.04 -10.61 2.69
CA VAL A 202 -8.89 -9.29 2.03
C VAL A 202 -9.84 -8.29 2.67
N LEU A 203 -9.27 -7.15 3.04
CA LEU A 203 -9.97 -5.94 3.45
C LEU A 203 -9.97 -4.99 2.25
N VAL A 204 -11.13 -4.62 1.72
CA VAL A 204 -11.24 -3.71 0.58
C VAL A 204 -11.56 -2.31 1.08
N MET A 205 -10.72 -1.34 0.75
CA MET A 205 -10.92 0.07 1.08
C MET A 205 -11.24 0.91 -0.15
N ALA A 206 -12.22 1.79 -0.02
CA ALA A 206 -12.53 2.82 -1.01
C ALA A 206 -12.91 4.12 -0.29
N GLN A 207 -12.41 5.27 -0.75
CA GLN A 207 -12.74 6.62 -0.24
C GLN A 207 -12.64 6.77 1.29
N GLY A 208 -11.67 6.11 1.90
CA GLY A 208 -11.46 6.15 3.36
C GLY A 208 -12.31 5.17 4.17
N GLN A 209 -13.17 4.38 3.55
CA GLN A 209 -14.05 3.42 4.21
C GLN A 209 -13.67 1.98 3.88
N LEU A 210 -14.00 1.06 4.78
CA LEU A 210 -13.92 -0.38 4.54
C LEU A 210 -15.22 -0.82 3.86
N VAL A 211 -15.11 -1.27 2.61
CA VAL A 211 -16.28 -1.62 1.79
C VAL A 211 -16.54 -3.12 1.74
N ALA A 212 -15.50 -3.93 1.98
CA ALA A 212 -15.65 -5.38 2.07
C ALA A 212 -14.55 -5.98 2.98
N ASP A 213 -14.87 -7.10 3.60
CA ASP A 213 -14.00 -7.90 4.47
C ASP A 213 -14.39 -9.37 4.33
N GLY A 214 -13.47 -10.22 3.96
CA GLY A 214 -13.69 -11.66 3.82
C GLY A 214 -12.60 -12.38 3.06
N THR A 215 -12.74 -13.70 3.00
CA THR A 215 -11.96 -14.55 2.11
C THR A 215 -12.36 -14.30 0.66
N ARG A 216 -11.50 -14.73 -0.29
CA ARG A 216 -11.82 -14.68 -1.71
C ARG A 216 -13.19 -15.27 -2.01
N GLN A 217 -13.46 -16.47 -1.51
CA GLN A 217 -14.73 -17.18 -1.75
C GLN A 217 -15.94 -16.43 -1.18
N GLU A 218 -15.83 -15.88 0.02
CA GLU A 218 -16.90 -15.08 0.63
C GLU A 218 -17.18 -13.80 -0.16
N LEU A 219 -16.13 -13.15 -0.68
CA LEU A 219 -16.27 -11.95 -1.49
C LEU A 219 -16.90 -12.27 -2.85
N GLU A 220 -16.48 -13.35 -3.50
CA GLU A 220 -17.08 -13.85 -4.74
C GLU A 220 -18.57 -14.21 -4.54
N GLN A 221 -18.94 -14.88 -3.44
CA GLN A 221 -20.33 -15.23 -3.13
C GLN A 221 -21.20 -14.02 -2.78
N ARG A 222 -20.69 -13.09 -1.94
CA ARG A 222 -21.47 -11.91 -1.51
C ARG A 222 -21.69 -10.90 -2.62
N LEU A 223 -20.75 -10.79 -3.54
CA LEU A 223 -20.69 -9.74 -4.56
C LEU A 223 -20.89 -10.32 -5.96
N GLY A 224 -20.77 -11.62 -6.10
CA GLY A 224 -20.90 -12.38 -7.34
C GLY A 224 -22.32 -12.80 -7.66
N GLY A 225 -23.34 -12.04 -7.24
CA GLY A 225 -24.71 -12.27 -7.70
C GLY A 225 -24.77 -12.34 -9.24
N SER A 226 -25.20 -13.47 -9.76
CA SER A 226 -25.27 -13.94 -11.11
C SER A 226 -23.97 -14.51 -11.68
N GLU A 227 -23.86 -15.83 -11.63
CA GLU A 227 -22.96 -16.59 -12.50
C GLU A 227 -23.30 -16.21 -13.95
N GLY A 228 -22.33 -15.67 -14.65
CA GLY A 228 -22.48 -15.45 -16.09
C GLY A 228 -22.18 -16.75 -16.83
N VAL A 229 -22.81 -16.93 -17.99
CA VAL A 229 -22.46 -17.98 -18.93
C VAL A 229 -21.82 -17.35 -20.15
N ARG A 230 -20.62 -17.82 -20.50
CA ARG A 230 -19.97 -17.49 -21.77
C ARG A 230 -20.35 -18.53 -22.79
N LEU A 231 -20.96 -18.06 -23.89
CA LEU A 231 -21.27 -18.85 -25.03
C LEU A 231 -20.48 -18.34 -26.25
N GLU A 232 -19.71 -19.21 -26.91
CA GLU A 232 -19.16 -18.96 -28.23
C GLU A 232 -19.81 -19.95 -29.20
N ALA A 233 -20.64 -19.45 -30.12
CA ALA A 233 -21.39 -20.29 -31.05
C ALA A 233 -21.48 -19.66 -32.44
N PHE A 234 -21.63 -20.52 -33.47
CA PHE A 234 -22.04 -20.10 -34.79
C PHE A 234 -23.56 -19.99 -34.81
N VAL A 235 -24.06 -18.76 -34.86
CA VAL A 235 -25.49 -18.43 -34.82
C VAL A 235 -26.02 -17.89 -36.15
N GLY A 236 -25.24 -18.07 -37.25
CA GLY A 236 -25.56 -17.52 -38.54
C GLY A 236 -24.90 -16.17 -38.83
N ALA A 237 -25.42 -15.48 -39.87
CA ALA A 237 -24.82 -14.21 -40.31
C ALA A 237 -25.18 -13.02 -39.44
N ASP A 238 -26.36 -13.03 -38.83
CA ASP A 238 -26.83 -11.96 -37.93
C ASP A 238 -27.03 -12.48 -36.52
N PRO A 239 -26.24 -12.04 -35.55
CA PRO A 239 -26.34 -12.45 -34.16
C PRO A 239 -27.51 -11.82 -33.39
N SER A 240 -28.24 -10.86 -33.98
CA SER A 240 -29.31 -10.12 -33.29
C SER A 240 -30.46 -11.04 -32.87
N GLY A 241 -30.84 -12.01 -33.73
CA GLY A 241 -31.87 -13.01 -33.42
C GLY A 241 -31.45 -13.89 -32.22
N ALA A 242 -30.20 -14.34 -32.20
CA ALA A 242 -29.66 -15.14 -31.10
C ALA A 242 -29.64 -14.35 -29.79
N LEU A 243 -29.29 -13.06 -29.84
CA LEU A 243 -29.30 -12.17 -28.69
C LEU A 243 -30.68 -12.07 -28.03
N GLU A 244 -31.74 -11.91 -28.83
CA GLU A 244 -33.13 -11.82 -28.35
C GLU A 244 -33.62 -13.17 -27.78
N LEU A 245 -33.27 -14.28 -28.39
CA LEU A 245 -33.60 -15.61 -27.89
C LEU A 245 -32.91 -15.87 -26.52
N LEU A 246 -31.63 -15.53 -26.39
CA LEU A 246 -30.91 -15.65 -25.16
C LEU A 246 -31.47 -14.76 -24.03
N LYS A 247 -31.93 -13.55 -24.34
CA LYS A 247 -32.62 -12.66 -23.40
C LYS A 247 -33.97 -13.20 -22.94
N SER A 248 -34.63 -14.04 -23.76
CA SER A 248 -35.94 -14.60 -23.42
C SER A 248 -35.87 -15.81 -22.48
N LEU A 249 -34.69 -16.34 -22.20
CA LEU A 249 -34.53 -17.49 -21.30
C LEU A 249 -34.91 -17.13 -19.85
N PRO A 250 -35.58 -18.03 -19.13
CA PRO A 250 -35.86 -17.84 -17.69
C PRO A 250 -34.60 -17.64 -16.91
N GLY A 251 -34.61 -16.69 -15.98
CA GLY A 251 -33.44 -16.39 -15.09
C GLY A 251 -32.38 -15.51 -15.76
N VAL A 252 -32.45 -15.19 -17.05
CA VAL A 252 -31.52 -14.26 -17.70
C VAL A 252 -31.90 -12.82 -17.37
N LEU A 253 -30.92 -12.08 -16.82
CA LEU A 253 -31.06 -10.67 -16.48
C LEU A 253 -30.52 -9.75 -17.57
N ARG A 254 -29.43 -10.17 -18.21
CA ARG A 254 -28.75 -9.37 -19.23
C ARG A 254 -27.94 -10.26 -20.17
N VAL A 255 -27.88 -9.92 -21.44
CA VAL A 255 -27.00 -10.57 -22.45
C VAL A 255 -26.15 -9.47 -23.09
N GLU A 256 -24.85 -9.69 -23.14
CA GLU A 256 -23.88 -8.82 -23.79
C GLU A 256 -23.32 -9.55 -25.03
N LEU A 257 -23.16 -8.80 -26.11
CA LEU A 257 -22.48 -9.29 -27.29
C LEU A 257 -20.98 -9.22 -27.09
N GLY A 258 -20.30 -10.35 -27.12
CA GLY A 258 -18.86 -10.47 -27.03
C GLY A 258 -18.14 -10.35 -28.37
N GLU A 259 -16.84 -10.62 -28.36
CA GLU A 259 -16.03 -10.59 -29.59
C GLU A 259 -16.44 -11.68 -30.58
N ARG A 260 -16.31 -11.37 -31.88
CA ARG A 260 -16.46 -12.34 -32.94
C ARG A 260 -15.13 -13.04 -33.22
N LEU A 261 -15.09 -14.35 -33.05
CA LEU A 261 -13.91 -15.19 -33.25
C LEU A 261 -14.08 -16.06 -34.52
N GLY A 262 -13.67 -15.53 -35.64
CA GLY A 262 -13.87 -16.16 -36.93
C GLY A 262 -15.37 -16.17 -37.33
N ILE A 263 -15.97 -17.38 -37.46
CA ILE A 263 -17.39 -17.54 -37.75
C ILE A 263 -18.28 -17.59 -36.51
N HIS A 264 -17.68 -17.75 -35.32
CA HIS A 264 -18.39 -17.85 -34.05
C HIS A 264 -18.56 -16.46 -33.42
N GLN A 265 -19.73 -16.24 -32.82
CA GLN A 265 -20.06 -15.06 -32.07
C GLN A 265 -19.99 -15.39 -30.58
N GLY A 266 -19.31 -14.52 -29.78
CA GLY A 266 -19.30 -14.59 -28.34
C GLY A 266 -20.55 -13.91 -27.77
N PHE A 267 -21.08 -14.48 -26.68
CA PHE A 267 -22.14 -13.91 -25.85
C PHE A 267 -21.73 -14.07 -24.37
N VAL A 268 -22.02 -13.07 -23.55
CA VAL A 268 -21.93 -13.13 -22.10
C VAL A 268 -23.34 -12.97 -21.55
N ILE A 269 -23.84 -14.03 -20.92
CA ILE A 269 -25.22 -14.13 -20.44
C ILE A 269 -25.16 -14.01 -18.90
N HIS A 270 -25.75 -12.99 -18.34
CA HIS A 270 -25.85 -12.77 -16.89
C HIS A 270 -27.25 -13.15 -16.43
N GLY A 271 -27.35 -13.92 -15.34
CA GLY A 271 -28.64 -14.36 -14.81
C GLY A 271 -28.53 -14.95 -13.42
N GLU A 272 -29.61 -15.51 -12.92
CA GLU A 272 -29.69 -16.19 -11.61
C GLU A 272 -29.45 -17.68 -11.76
N GLY A 273 -28.45 -18.21 -11.05
CA GLY A 273 -28.11 -19.64 -11.08
C GLY A 273 -27.31 -20.07 -12.31
N ASP A 274 -27.10 -21.36 -12.46
CA ASP A 274 -26.34 -21.96 -13.56
C ASP A 274 -27.21 -22.09 -14.82
N LEU A 275 -27.09 -21.14 -15.72
CA LEU A 275 -27.85 -21.09 -16.98
C LEU A 275 -27.27 -21.97 -18.12
N ARG A 276 -26.20 -22.75 -17.86
CA ARG A 276 -25.52 -23.53 -18.90
C ARG A 276 -26.43 -24.59 -19.54
N GLU A 277 -27.29 -25.23 -18.76
CA GLU A 277 -28.23 -26.22 -19.25
C GLU A 277 -29.27 -25.57 -20.17
N ASP A 278 -29.85 -24.44 -19.77
CA ASP A 278 -30.87 -23.72 -20.54
C ASP A 278 -30.30 -23.13 -21.85
N VAL A 279 -29.11 -22.52 -21.74
CA VAL A 279 -28.39 -22.00 -22.92
C VAL A 279 -28.00 -23.13 -23.88
N GLY A 280 -27.52 -24.26 -23.34
CA GLY A 280 -27.18 -25.44 -24.15
C GLY A 280 -28.40 -26.05 -24.85
N ALA A 281 -29.54 -26.15 -24.17
CA ALA A 281 -30.80 -26.63 -24.71
C ALA A 281 -31.32 -25.71 -25.86
N LEU A 282 -31.30 -24.40 -25.62
CA LEU A 282 -31.64 -23.41 -26.67
C LEU A 282 -30.72 -23.52 -27.87
N ALA A 283 -29.42 -23.61 -27.66
CA ALA A 283 -28.47 -23.74 -28.77
C ALA A 283 -28.68 -25.02 -29.58
N ALA A 284 -29.02 -26.13 -28.93
CA ALA A 284 -29.36 -27.38 -29.60
C ALA A 284 -30.66 -27.26 -30.39
N GLN A 285 -31.69 -26.59 -29.86
CA GLN A 285 -32.97 -26.35 -30.54
C GLN A 285 -32.80 -25.47 -31.78
N GLU A 286 -31.99 -24.42 -31.71
CA GLU A 286 -31.73 -23.48 -32.79
C GLU A 286 -30.64 -23.97 -33.76
N GLY A 287 -30.04 -25.14 -33.51
CA GLY A 287 -29.01 -25.73 -34.37
C GLY A 287 -27.69 -24.93 -34.37
N TRP A 288 -27.38 -24.21 -33.28
CA TRP A 288 -26.12 -23.48 -33.16
C TRP A 288 -24.95 -24.42 -32.94
N ALA A 289 -23.85 -24.20 -33.64
CA ALA A 289 -22.61 -24.94 -33.41
C ALA A 289 -21.83 -24.27 -32.27
N ILE A 290 -21.92 -24.88 -31.10
CA ILE A 290 -21.22 -24.39 -29.89
C ILE A 290 -19.73 -24.68 -30.03
N ARG A 291 -18.89 -23.67 -29.83
CA ARG A 291 -17.45 -23.77 -29.69
C ARG A 291 -17.03 -23.80 -28.20
N GLU A 292 -17.66 -22.97 -27.39
CA GLU A 292 -17.43 -22.89 -25.97
C GLU A 292 -18.74 -22.60 -25.23
N LEU A 293 -18.98 -23.31 -24.13
CA LEU A 293 -20.03 -23.02 -23.16
C LEU A 293 -19.43 -23.19 -21.77
N SER A 294 -19.10 -22.09 -21.11
CA SER A 294 -18.43 -22.09 -19.83
C SER A 294 -19.13 -21.17 -18.82
N SER A 295 -19.04 -21.53 -17.55
CA SER A 295 -19.44 -20.61 -16.48
C SER A 295 -18.44 -19.46 -16.42
N GLN A 296 -18.93 -18.24 -16.50
CA GLN A 296 -18.13 -17.05 -16.29
C GLN A 296 -18.40 -16.54 -14.88
N MET A 297 -17.60 -17.01 -13.93
CA MET A 297 -17.54 -16.35 -12.63
C MET A 297 -17.01 -14.94 -12.83
N ARG A 298 -17.67 -13.96 -12.24
CA ARG A 298 -17.09 -12.61 -12.18
C ARG A 298 -15.75 -12.70 -11.53
N SER A 299 -14.74 -12.13 -12.16
CA SER A 299 -13.43 -12.05 -11.51
C SER A 299 -13.55 -11.15 -10.27
N LEU A 300 -12.76 -11.41 -9.24
CA LEU A 300 -12.67 -10.49 -8.10
C LEU A 300 -12.26 -9.07 -8.55
N GLU A 301 -11.62 -8.94 -9.72
CA GLU A 301 -11.30 -7.64 -10.32
C GLU A 301 -12.57 -6.88 -10.75
N ASP A 302 -13.56 -7.56 -11.34
CA ASP A 302 -14.86 -6.96 -11.70
C ASP A 302 -15.65 -6.57 -10.45
N VAL A 303 -15.63 -7.44 -9.45
CA VAL A 303 -16.22 -7.20 -8.12
C VAL A 303 -15.58 -6.00 -7.45
N PHE A 304 -14.26 -5.94 -7.45
CA PHE A 304 -13.50 -4.83 -6.90
C PHE A 304 -13.81 -3.52 -7.64
N ALA A 305 -13.83 -3.55 -8.98
CA ALA A 305 -14.17 -2.39 -9.78
C ALA A 305 -15.59 -1.86 -9.47
N GLN A 306 -16.56 -2.75 -9.28
CA GLN A 306 -17.93 -2.37 -8.89
C GLN A 306 -18.03 -1.79 -7.49
N LEU A 307 -17.36 -2.40 -6.49
CA LEU A 307 -17.32 -1.89 -5.12
C LEU A 307 -16.74 -0.47 -5.06
N VAL A 308 -15.66 -0.25 -5.79
CA VAL A 308 -15.02 1.07 -5.85
C VAL A 308 -15.91 2.07 -6.58
N ALA A 309 -16.58 1.68 -7.68
CA ALA A 309 -17.48 2.54 -8.44
C ALA A 309 -18.81 2.78 -7.71
N GLY A 310 -19.39 1.75 -7.10
CA GLY A 310 -20.66 1.83 -6.36
C GLY A 310 -20.57 2.77 -5.16
N ASN A 311 -19.53 2.65 -4.35
CA ASN A 311 -19.29 3.58 -3.25
C ASN A 311 -19.02 5.02 -3.71
N ALA A 312 -18.43 5.20 -4.89
CA ALA A 312 -18.26 6.53 -5.46
C ALA A 312 -19.60 7.21 -5.76
N VAL A 313 -20.60 6.43 -6.18
CA VAL A 313 -21.97 6.94 -6.49
C VAL A 313 -22.77 7.20 -5.21
N GLU A 314 -22.73 6.29 -4.23
CA GLU A 314 -23.45 6.50 -2.93
C GLU A 314 -22.91 7.69 -2.14
N LEU A 315 -21.59 7.85 -2.06
CA LEU A 315 -20.95 8.97 -1.37
C LEU A 315 -21.12 10.31 -2.12
N ALA A 316 -21.23 10.29 -3.45
CA ALA A 316 -21.57 11.48 -4.23
C ALA A 316 -23.04 11.89 -4.02
N GLY A 317 -23.95 10.91 -3.92
CA GLY A 317 -25.35 11.14 -3.60
C GLY A 317 -25.57 11.68 -2.17
N ALA A 318 -24.82 11.18 -1.20
CA ALA A 318 -24.89 11.65 0.20
C ALA A 318 -24.30 13.06 0.41
N LYS A 319 -23.33 13.48 -0.39
CA LYS A 319 -22.74 14.83 -0.34
C LYS A 319 -23.63 15.90 -1.01
N GLY A 320 -24.54 15.49 -1.89
CA GLY A 320 -25.45 16.41 -2.60
C GLY A 320 -26.66 16.87 -1.80
N LEU A 321 -26.90 16.33 -0.59
CA LEU A 321 -28.08 16.66 0.24
C LEU A 321 -27.79 17.60 1.41
N ASP A 322 -26.54 18.01 1.65
CA ASP A 322 -26.16 18.81 2.84
C ASP A 322 -25.64 20.24 2.52
N GLU A 323 -25.92 20.76 1.32
CA GLU A 323 -25.52 22.14 0.96
C GLU A 323 -26.58 23.21 1.28
N SER A 324 -27.63 22.89 2.04
CA SER A 324 -28.66 23.88 2.39
C SER A 324 -29.00 23.89 3.89
N SER A 325 -28.08 24.32 4.74
CA SER A 325 -28.38 24.99 6.02
C SER A 325 -27.10 25.30 6.82
N ASP A 326 -26.41 26.39 6.49
CA ASP A 326 -25.54 27.06 7.45
C ASP A 326 -26.31 28.18 8.14
N PRO A 327 -26.43 28.21 9.47
CA PRO A 327 -26.82 29.42 10.17
C PRO A 327 -25.62 30.37 10.24
N VAL A 328 -25.81 31.54 9.68
CA VAL A 328 -24.91 32.69 9.82
C VAL A 328 -24.80 33.03 11.30
N LEU A 329 -23.61 32.81 11.89
CA LEU A 329 -23.22 33.48 13.13
C LEU A 329 -22.38 34.69 12.78
N ASP A 330 -23.02 35.84 12.97
CA ASP A 330 -22.45 37.17 12.96
C ASP A 330 -21.58 37.35 14.22
N ASP A 331 -20.30 37.58 14.04
CA ASP A 331 -19.41 38.14 15.06
C ASP A 331 -18.54 39.22 14.42
N GLY A 332 -18.81 40.43 14.84
CA GLY A 332 -18.24 41.66 14.35
C GLY A 332 -16.76 41.83 14.58
N GLY A 333 -16.17 42.61 13.72
CA GLY A 333 -14.96 43.36 14.01
C GLY A 333 -13.86 43.35 12.96
N GLY A 334 -13.81 44.41 12.15
CA GLY A 334 -12.54 44.90 11.63
C GLY A 334 -12.32 44.81 10.12
N LEU A 335 -12.83 45.81 9.40
CA LEU A 335 -12.40 46.16 8.05
C LEU A 335 -10.90 46.46 8.01
N LEU A 336 -10.17 45.75 7.12
CA LEU A 336 -8.98 46.29 6.48
C LEU A 336 -9.18 46.21 4.96
N GLN A 337 -9.46 47.37 4.39
CA GLN A 337 -9.50 47.65 2.97
C GLN A 337 -8.07 47.50 2.41
N LEU A 338 -7.86 46.59 1.46
CA LEU A 338 -6.73 46.63 0.56
C LEU A 338 -7.21 47.18 -0.79
N GLN A 339 -6.80 48.41 -1.04
CA GLN A 339 -6.98 49.11 -2.32
C GLN A 339 -6.17 48.42 -3.43
N SER A 340 -6.84 48.18 -4.54
CA SER A 340 -6.27 47.84 -5.82
C SER A 340 -5.54 49.06 -6.41
N SER A 341 -4.28 48.97 -6.74
CA SER A 341 -3.62 49.91 -7.65
C SER A 341 -3.02 49.18 -8.83
N SER A 342 -3.41 49.68 -9.97
CA SER A 342 -3.09 49.36 -11.33
C SER A 342 -1.58 49.40 -11.66
N ALA A 343 -1.19 48.56 -12.58
CA ALA A 343 0.13 48.55 -13.25
C ALA A 343 0.40 49.80 -14.11
N PRO A 344 1.63 50.12 -14.38
CA PRO A 344 2.02 50.53 -15.72
C PRO A 344 3.21 49.78 -16.34
N SER A 345 3.15 49.85 -17.65
CA SER A 345 3.94 49.29 -18.74
C SER A 345 5.45 49.49 -18.72
N ALA A 346 6.09 48.52 -19.35
CA ALA A 346 7.40 48.40 -20.00
C ALA A 346 8.32 49.59 -20.27
N ASP A 347 9.62 49.38 -20.06
CA ASP A 347 10.65 49.49 -21.11
C ASP A 347 12.00 48.87 -20.70
N PRO A 348 12.88 48.51 -21.66
CA PRO A 348 13.90 47.50 -21.49
C PRO A 348 15.33 48.07 -21.38
N GLY A 349 16.20 47.28 -20.72
CA GLY A 349 17.64 47.45 -20.89
C GLY A 349 18.45 47.41 -19.58
N GLY A 350 19.31 46.41 -19.42
CA GLY A 350 20.32 46.40 -18.36
C GLY A 350 20.85 45.03 -17.99
N GLU A 351 22.01 44.73 -18.47
CA GLU A 351 22.87 43.59 -18.15
C GLU A 351 23.13 43.43 -16.65
N GLY A 352 23.18 42.19 -16.14
CA GLY A 352 23.98 41.98 -14.97
C GLY A 352 23.59 40.89 -13.97
N LYS A 353 24.28 39.77 -14.02
CA LYS A 353 24.64 38.80 -12.93
C LYS A 353 23.56 37.87 -12.35
N PRO A 354 23.89 36.57 -12.18
CA PRO A 354 22.95 35.56 -11.73
C PRO A 354 22.72 35.62 -10.22
N ALA A 355 21.43 35.58 -9.86
CA ALA A 355 21.00 35.53 -8.48
C ALA A 355 21.22 34.12 -7.89
N ARG A 356 21.86 34.07 -6.72
CA ARG A 356 22.00 32.90 -5.87
C ARG A 356 20.62 32.42 -5.42
N LYS A 357 20.28 31.14 -5.73
CA LYS A 357 19.16 30.43 -5.12
C LYS A 357 19.47 30.22 -3.65
N MET A 358 18.70 30.83 -2.77
CA MET A 358 18.61 30.44 -1.36
C MET A 358 17.72 29.20 -1.25
N ILE A 359 18.32 28.12 -0.78
CA ILE A 359 17.58 26.90 -0.39
C ILE A 359 17.24 27.07 1.09
N TYR A 360 15.96 27.21 1.40
CA TYR A 360 15.47 27.14 2.77
C TYR A 360 15.37 25.68 3.20
N SER A 361 16.27 25.25 4.09
CA SER A 361 16.18 24.02 4.83
C SER A 361 15.27 24.27 6.06
N LEU A 362 14.08 23.72 6.06
CA LEU A 362 13.23 23.67 7.26
C LEU A 362 13.66 22.48 8.12
N ASN A 363 14.35 22.82 9.22
CA ASN A 363 14.67 21.87 10.29
C ASN A 363 13.59 22.01 11.40
N PRO A 364 12.81 20.95 11.75
CA PRO A 364 11.71 21.08 12.71
C PRO A 364 12.07 20.84 14.18
N PHE A 365 13.33 21.00 14.59
CA PHE A 365 13.72 20.90 15.99
C PHE A 365 14.61 22.08 16.39
N ASP A 366 13.96 23.20 16.75
CA ASP A 366 14.60 24.22 17.57
C ASP A 366 13.55 24.84 18.51
N GLN A 367 13.53 24.38 19.75
CA GLN A 367 12.98 25.11 20.90
C GLN A 367 14.00 25.09 22.03
N GLY A 368 14.71 26.19 22.10
CA GLY A 368 15.17 26.96 23.25
C GLY A 368 15.81 26.27 24.44
N THR A 369 17.10 26.54 24.63
CA THR A 369 17.60 27.14 25.89
C THR A 369 19.02 27.63 25.67
N SER A 370 19.18 28.96 25.76
CA SER A 370 20.46 29.63 25.90
C SER A 370 21.15 29.23 27.20
N ARG A 371 22.38 28.74 27.12
CA ARG A 371 23.39 28.93 28.16
C ARG A 371 24.77 29.04 27.52
N ASP A 372 25.40 30.20 27.80
CA ASP A 372 26.80 30.51 27.56
C ASP A 372 27.75 29.41 28.04
N LEU A 373 28.71 29.03 27.23
CA LEU A 373 29.98 28.47 27.64
C LEU A 373 31.08 28.73 26.59
N GLY A 374 32.01 29.69 26.91
CA GLY A 374 33.45 29.49 26.93
C GLY A 374 34.18 29.24 25.62
N ALA A 375 35.15 30.12 25.38
CA ALA A 375 36.15 30.21 24.32
C ALA A 375 36.89 28.92 23.93
N PRO A 376 37.52 28.86 22.73
CA PRO A 376 38.18 27.67 22.19
C PRO A 376 39.56 27.43 22.83
N MET A 377 39.84 26.18 23.13
CA MET A 377 41.17 25.68 23.49
C MET A 377 41.97 25.37 22.20
N GLU A 378 43.14 25.99 22.08
CA GLU A 378 44.21 25.60 21.17
C GLU A 378 44.74 24.22 21.56
N ILE A 379 44.94 23.34 20.60
CA ILE A 379 45.69 22.08 20.76
C ILE A 379 46.96 22.19 19.95
N ASP A 380 48.08 22.18 20.70
CA ASP A 380 49.45 22.13 20.17
C ASP A 380 49.74 20.83 19.41
N ASP A 381 50.48 21.01 18.33
CA ASP A 381 51.12 19.99 17.49
C ASP A 381 52.50 19.64 18.09
N PRO A 382 52.86 18.39 18.31
CA PRO A 382 54.28 18.02 18.51
C PRO A 382 54.83 17.20 17.33
N GLY A 383 55.69 17.84 16.62
CA GLY A 383 56.91 17.57 15.90
C GLY A 383 57.31 16.12 15.60
N SER A 384 57.72 16.07 14.33
CA SER A 384 58.57 15.08 13.67
C SER A 384 59.77 14.60 14.47
N SER A 385 60.08 13.30 14.40
CA SER A 385 61.47 12.82 14.35
C SER A 385 61.62 11.47 13.62
N ASP A 386 62.47 11.55 12.61
CA ASP A 386 63.08 10.46 11.85
C ASP A 386 63.66 9.35 12.73
N SER A 387 63.59 8.11 12.23
CA SER A 387 64.76 7.22 12.02
C SER A 387 64.36 5.87 11.45
N LYS A 388 64.95 5.55 10.31
CA LYS A 388 65.18 4.25 9.69
C LYS A 388 66.48 3.64 10.25
N PRO A 389 66.89 2.45 9.84
CA PRO A 389 66.31 1.11 9.73
C PRO A 389 67.22 0.08 10.47
N ASP A 390 66.79 -1.17 10.58
CA ASP A 390 67.70 -2.31 10.54
C ASP A 390 66.88 -3.61 10.37
N ASP A 391 67.13 -4.30 9.25
CA ASP A 391 67.03 -5.72 9.05
C ASP A 391 68.29 -6.39 9.64
N PRO A 392 68.33 -7.62 10.13
CA PRO A 392 68.46 -8.79 9.27
C PRO A 392 67.97 -10.16 9.82
N GLU A 393 67.76 -11.03 8.85
CA GLU A 393 68.16 -12.48 8.78
C GLU A 393 67.58 -13.52 9.77
N VAL A 394 66.82 -14.46 9.20
CA VAL A 394 67.12 -15.88 8.92
C VAL A 394 67.39 -16.83 10.10
N ARG A 395 66.67 -17.95 10.05
CA ARG A 395 66.86 -19.35 10.54
C ARG A 395 65.84 -19.79 11.60
N SER A 396 65.14 -20.77 11.35
CA SER A 396 65.07 -22.16 11.00
C SER A 396 63.64 -22.67 11.16
#